data_e6ab629d30ea9dd828e01aa908408843
#
_entry.id   e6ab629d30ea9dd828e01aa908408843
#
_cell.length_a   1.000
_cell.length_b   1.000
_cell.length_c   1.000
_cell.angle_alpha   90.00
_cell.angle_beta   90.00
_cell.angle_gamma   90.00
#
_symmetry.space_group_name_H-M   'P 1'
#
loop_
_entity.id
_entity.type
_entity.pdbx_description
1 polymer ?
#
loop_
_entity_poly.entity_id
_entity_poly.type
_entity_poly.pdbx_seq_one_letter_code
_entity_poly.pdbx_strand_id
1 'polypeptide(L)'
;NLHDTQTNTSLELIKNEDPTVFSVKLASPLLPNELTSISFDYKAYVPYLNARYGYQTINNNSKDFYLANCIPILCPYENGKFQYYPYFKMANYDVTITIPKSYTLIATGDNTEITNINDNLIKYKYTANVVRDFVIVAGENYEIFSKDVDNIKINCYFHKGEIEKANEALN
;
A
#
# COMPACT_ATOMS: atom_id res chain seq x y z
N ASN A 1 12.11 -0.20 -15.74
CA ASN A 1 11.25 -0.43 -16.93
C ASN A 1 9.98 0.39 -16.75
N LEU A 2 9.71 1.28 -17.71
CA LEU A 2 8.48 2.06 -17.78
C LEU A 2 7.93 1.92 -19.20
N HIS A 3 6.73 1.39 -19.34
CA HIS A 3 6.15 1.16 -20.68
C HIS A 3 4.61 1.19 -20.63
N ASP A 4 4.04 1.53 -21.76
CA ASP A 4 2.63 1.33 -22.06
C ASP A 4 2.38 -0.16 -22.31
N THR A 5 1.49 -0.77 -21.55
CA THR A 5 1.25 -2.23 -21.63
C THR A 5 0.39 -2.63 -22.84
N GLN A 6 -0.36 -1.72 -23.43
CA GLN A 6 -1.20 -2.00 -24.60
C GLN A 6 -0.36 -2.02 -25.88
N THR A 7 0.60 -1.10 -25.99
CA THR A 7 1.45 -0.96 -27.18
C THR A 7 2.84 -1.55 -27.00
N ASN A 8 3.19 -1.93 -25.77
CA ASN A 8 4.54 -2.35 -25.35
C ASN A 8 5.62 -1.31 -25.69
N THR A 9 5.25 -0.04 -25.73
CA THR A 9 6.14 1.08 -26.06
C THR A 9 6.81 1.57 -24.78
N SER A 10 8.14 1.74 -24.82
CA SER A 10 8.87 2.39 -23.73
C SER A 10 8.47 3.85 -23.63
N LEU A 11 8.19 4.31 -22.41
CA LEU A 11 7.74 5.66 -22.13
C LEU A 11 8.86 6.49 -21.49
N GLU A 12 8.83 7.79 -21.73
CA GLU A 12 9.76 8.74 -21.16
C GLU A 12 9.31 9.15 -19.75
N LEU A 13 10.22 8.99 -18.77
CA LEU A 13 10.06 9.49 -17.42
C LEU A 13 10.65 10.90 -17.32
N ILE A 14 9.81 11.87 -16.96
CA ILE A 14 10.21 13.24 -16.73
C ILE A 14 10.22 13.49 -15.23
N LYS A 15 11.40 13.78 -14.67
CA LYS A 15 11.56 14.13 -13.26
C LYS A 15 11.10 15.55 -13.01
N ASN A 16 10.41 15.76 -11.89
CA ASN A 16 9.99 17.08 -11.41
C ASN A 16 10.96 17.59 -10.34
N GLU A 17 10.79 18.83 -9.90
CA GLU A 17 11.57 19.42 -8.81
C GLU A 17 11.35 18.64 -7.50
N ASP A 18 10.11 18.23 -7.23
CA ASP A 18 9.79 17.31 -6.14
C ASP A 18 10.20 15.89 -6.53
N PRO A 19 11.13 15.26 -5.81
CA PRO A 19 11.63 13.92 -6.15
C PRO A 19 10.58 12.81 -5.96
N THR A 20 9.47 13.09 -5.31
CA THR A 20 8.35 12.15 -5.14
C THR A 20 7.34 12.23 -6.27
N VAL A 21 7.49 13.23 -7.16
CA VAL A 21 6.60 13.48 -8.28
C VAL A 21 7.34 13.26 -9.59
N PHE A 22 6.74 12.54 -10.51
CA PHE A 22 7.26 12.37 -11.86
C PHE A 22 6.13 12.41 -12.89
N SER A 23 6.47 12.82 -14.10
CA SER A 23 5.55 12.84 -15.23
C SER A 23 5.95 11.76 -16.23
N VAL A 24 4.97 11.18 -16.86
CA VAL A 24 5.14 10.20 -17.93
C VAL A 24 4.56 10.76 -19.22
N LYS A 25 5.38 10.81 -20.28
CA LYS A 25 4.93 11.23 -21.59
C LYS A 25 4.39 10.03 -22.34
N LEU A 26 3.10 10.07 -22.65
CA LEU A 26 2.46 9.05 -23.48
C LEU A 26 2.97 9.14 -24.94
N ALA A 27 3.01 8.01 -25.64
CA ALA A 27 3.41 7.94 -27.04
C ALA A 27 2.45 8.71 -27.97
N SER A 28 1.16 8.71 -27.61
CA SER A 28 0.12 9.49 -28.28
C SER A 28 -0.85 10.10 -27.26
N PRO A 29 -1.54 11.19 -27.58
CA PRO A 29 -2.57 11.74 -26.72
C PRO A 29 -3.68 10.74 -26.47
N LEU A 30 -4.13 10.65 -25.21
CA LEU A 30 -5.29 9.87 -24.82
C LEU A 30 -6.56 10.68 -25.13
N LEU A 31 -7.43 10.16 -25.96
CA LEU A 31 -8.69 10.82 -26.30
C LEU A 31 -9.78 10.55 -25.25
N PRO A 32 -10.85 11.35 -25.21
CA PRO A 32 -11.96 11.13 -24.30
C PRO A 32 -12.54 9.71 -24.44
N ASN A 33 -12.77 9.04 -23.31
CA ASN A 33 -13.24 7.66 -23.18
C ASN A 33 -12.24 6.57 -23.60
N GLU A 34 -11.01 6.92 -23.94
CA GLU A 34 -9.95 5.94 -24.12
C GLU A 34 -9.32 5.56 -22.77
N LEU A 35 -8.80 4.34 -22.73
CA LEU A 35 -8.08 3.79 -21.59
C LEU A 35 -6.63 3.58 -21.96
N THR A 36 -5.73 3.77 -21.02
CA THR A 36 -4.34 3.34 -21.13
C THR A 36 -3.91 2.60 -19.87
N SER A 37 -2.88 1.80 -20.00
CA SER A 37 -2.27 1.06 -18.90
C SER A 37 -0.76 1.23 -18.94
N ILE A 38 -0.20 1.66 -17.81
CA ILE A 38 1.23 1.92 -17.66
C ILE A 38 1.80 0.95 -16.65
N SER A 39 2.88 0.28 -17.01
CA SER A 39 3.64 -0.59 -16.11
C SER A 39 5.01 0.02 -15.83
N PHE A 40 5.44 -0.09 -14.58
CA PHE A 40 6.77 0.33 -14.15
C PHE A 40 7.25 -0.41 -12.90
N ASP A 41 8.56 -0.52 -12.78
CA ASP A 41 9.21 -1.03 -11.58
C ASP A 41 9.77 0.13 -10.77
N TYR A 42 9.63 0.09 -9.47
CA TYR A 42 10.22 1.06 -8.57
C TYR A 42 10.78 0.40 -7.31
N LYS A 43 11.70 1.10 -6.66
CA LYS A 43 12.20 0.77 -5.32
C LYS A 43 11.95 1.96 -4.41
N ALA A 44 11.30 1.70 -3.28
CA ALA A 44 11.10 2.70 -2.25
C ALA A 44 12.02 2.41 -1.07
N TYR A 45 12.62 3.47 -0.52
CA TYR A 45 13.33 3.40 0.73
C TYR A 45 12.35 3.58 1.89
N VAL A 46 12.41 2.71 2.88
CA VAL A 46 11.59 2.80 4.09
C VAL A 46 12.45 3.40 5.21
N PRO A 47 12.27 4.67 5.56
CA PRO A 47 13.04 5.34 6.61
C PRO A 47 12.56 4.92 8.01
N TYR A 48 13.25 5.40 9.06
CA TYR A 48 12.67 5.40 10.40
C TYR A 48 11.35 6.20 10.38
N LEU A 49 10.34 5.73 11.10
CA LEU A 49 8.96 6.20 11.00
C LEU A 49 8.87 7.73 11.14
N ASN A 50 8.34 8.36 10.11
CA ASN A 50 7.95 9.75 10.09
C ASN A 50 6.51 9.85 9.62
N ALA A 51 5.62 10.29 10.48
CA ALA A 51 4.19 10.38 10.25
C ALA A 51 3.54 9.01 9.91
N ARG A 52 3.31 8.74 8.62
CA ARG A 52 2.53 7.57 8.16
C ARG A 52 3.33 6.57 7.33
N TYR A 53 4.61 6.85 7.09
CA TYR A 53 5.47 6.02 6.26
C TYR A 53 6.82 5.81 6.92
N GLY A 54 7.17 4.56 7.12
CA GLY A 54 8.44 4.21 7.73
C GLY A 54 8.40 2.91 8.54
N TYR A 55 9.45 2.66 9.28
CA TYR A 55 9.50 1.59 10.27
C TYR A 55 9.83 2.14 11.64
N GLN A 56 9.41 1.44 12.69
CA GLN A 56 9.87 1.65 14.06
C GLN A 56 10.45 0.35 14.62
N THR A 57 11.39 0.48 15.53
CA THR A 57 11.93 -0.65 16.27
C THR A 57 11.12 -0.86 17.54
N ILE A 58 10.61 -2.05 17.70
CA ILE A 58 9.90 -2.51 18.89
C ILE A 58 10.86 -3.32 19.76
N ASN A 59 10.45 -3.77 20.91
CA ASN A 59 11.25 -4.56 21.84
C ASN A 59 12.06 -5.66 21.14
N ASN A 60 13.34 -5.80 21.49
CA ASN A 60 14.26 -6.82 20.97
C ASN A 60 14.60 -6.74 19.46
N ASN A 61 14.68 -5.54 18.90
CA ASN A 61 15.04 -5.30 17.50
C ASN A 61 14.04 -5.80 16.44
N SER A 62 12.85 -6.24 16.80
CA SER A 62 11.79 -6.44 15.82
C SER A 62 11.37 -5.10 15.23
N LYS A 63 10.92 -5.11 13.97
CA LYS A 63 10.51 -3.91 13.26
C LYS A 63 9.05 -4.00 12.86
N ASP A 64 8.33 -2.91 13.12
CA ASP A 64 7.03 -2.67 12.53
C ASP A 64 7.16 -1.69 11.37
N PHE A 65 6.51 -2.02 10.28
CA PHE A 65 6.44 -1.21 9.08
C PHE A 65 5.05 -0.62 8.95
N TYR A 66 4.98 0.67 8.70
CA TYR A 66 3.76 1.44 8.44
C TYR A 66 3.91 2.10 7.08
N LEU A 67 3.19 1.62 6.08
CA LEU A 67 3.37 1.99 4.69
C LEU A 67 2.05 2.54 4.13
N ALA A 68 1.70 3.76 4.53
CA ALA A 68 0.67 4.54 3.87
C ALA A 68 1.29 5.35 2.73
N ASN A 69 0.55 5.57 1.65
CA ASN A 69 1.04 6.27 0.45
C ASN A 69 2.29 5.63 -0.18
N CYS A 70 2.45 4.32 -0.04
CA CYS A 70 3.61 3.59 -0.59
C CYS A 70 3.41 3.17 -2.05
N ILE A 71 2.20 3.24 -2.56
CA ILE A 71 1.85 2.91 -3.95
C ILE A 71 1.77 4.21 -4.75
N PRO A 72 2.40 4.28 -5.94
CA PRO A 72 2.27 5.43 -6.81
C PRO A 72 0.81 5.68 -7.22
N ILE A 73 0.42 6.94 -7.22
CA ILE A 73 -0.94 7.38 -7.53
C ILE A 73 -0.93 8.40 -8.66
N LEU A 74 -2.02 8.43 -9.41
CA LEU A 74 -2.21 9.41 -10.47
C LEU A 74 -2.69 10.74 -9.87
N CYS A 75 -1.93 11.82 -10.13
CA CYS A 75 -2.33 13.16 -9.73
C CYS A 75 -3.52 13.66 -10.56
N PRO A 76 -4.61 14.15 -9.95
CA PRO A 76 -5.69 14.79 -10.67
C PRO A 76 -5.21 16.04 -11.40
N TYR A 77 -5.75 16.31 -12.60
CA TYR A 77 -5.52 17.54 -13.34
C TYR A 77 -6.75 18.44 -13.24
N GLU A 78 -6.63 19.57 -12.57
CA GLU A 78 -7.73 20.49 -12.30
C GLU A 78 -7.25 21.94 -12.41
N ASN A 79 -8.07 22.83 -12.97
CA ASN A 79 -7.75 24.26 -13.13
C ASN A 79 -6.40 24.52 -13.84
N GLY A 80 -6.08 23.72 -14.86
CA GLY A 80 -4.88 23.91 -15.67
C GLY A 80 -3.58 23.39 -15.05
N LYS A 81 -3.63 22.65 -13.93
CA LYS A 81 -2.44 22.10 -13.28
C LYS A 81 -2.70 20.76 -12.61
N PHE A 82 -1.65 19.99 -12.40
CA PHE A 82 -1.72 18.79 -11.58
C PHE A 82 -1.84 19.17 -10.09
N GLN A 83 -2.76 18.48 -9.41
CA GLN A 83 -2.96 18.61 -7.98
C GLN A 83 -2.18 17.49 -7.27
N TYR A 84 -1.20 17.91 -6.49
CA TYR A 84 -0.46 16.99 -5.64
C TYR A 84 -1.20 16.86 -4.29
N TYR A 85 -0.68 16.05 -3.39
CA TYR A 85 -1.26 15.84 -2.07
C TYR A 85 -2.10 17.03 -1.53
N PRO A 86 -3.24 16.81 -0.89
CA PRO A 86 -3.82 15.54 -0.42
C PRO A 86 -4.97 14.99 -1.31
N TYR A 87 -5.07 15.42 -2.54
CA TYR A 87 -6.25 15.21 -3.38
C TYR A 87 -6.14 13.94 -4.24
N PHE A 88 -6.29 12.79 -3.60
CA PHE A 88 -6.32 11.51 -4.32
C PHE A 88 -7.73 11.14 -4.70
N LYS A 89 -7.92 10.71 -5.93
CA LYS A 89 -9.16 10.07 -6.36
C LYS A 89 -9.24 8.66 -5.80
N MET A 90 -10.45 8.19 -5.56
CA MET A 90 -10.68 6.80 -5.18
C MET A 90 -10.29 5.89 -6.35
N ALA A 91 -9.72 4.75 -6.03
CA ALA A 91 -9.30 3.75 -7.00
C ALA A 91 -9.64 2.34 -6.51
N ASN A 92 -9.62 1.40 -7.43
CA ASN A 92 -9.63 -0.03 -7.11
C ASN A 92 -8.19 -0.54 -7.06
N TYR A 93 -7.90 -1.36 -6.08
CA TYR A 93 -6.57 -1.95 -5.87
C TYR A 93 -6.65 -3.47 -5.94
N ASP A 94 -5.75 -4.06 -6.70
CA ASP A 94 -5.44 -5.49 -6.72
C ASP A 94 -3.96 -5.63 -6.40
N VAL A 95 -3.64 -6.01 -5.18
CA VAL A 95 -2.29 -5.91 -4.63
C VAL A 95 -1.78 -7.27 -4.18
N THR A 96 -0.60 -7.62 -4.65
CA THR A 96 0.11 -8.83 -4.21
C THR A 96 1.30 -8.44 -3.35
N ILE A 97 1.35 -8.96 -2.12
CA ILE A 97 2.38 -8.64 -1.13
C ILE A 97 3.11 -9.92 -0.75
N THR A 98 4.42 -9.93 -0.88
CA THR A 98 5.25 -11.05 -0.42
C THR A 98 6.14 -10.57 0.74
N ILE A 99 6.04 -11.26 1.87
CA ILE A 99 6.77 -10.92 3.10
C ILE A 99 7.38 -12.18 3.73
N PRO A 100 8.34 -12.04 4.66
CA PRO A 100 8.78 -13.14 5.50
C PRO A 100 7.62 -13.71 6.33
N LYS A 101 7.60 -15.03 6.53
CA LYS A 101 6.56 -15.72 7.31
C LYS A 101 6.52 -15.33 8.79
N SER A 102 7.61 -14.77 9.32
CA SER A 102 7.66 -14.26 10.70
C SER A 102 6.82 -12.99 10.89
N TYR A 103 6.40 -12.33 9.79
CA TYR A 103 5.61 -11.11 9.86
C TYR A 103 4.12 -11.39 9.79
N THR A 104 3.36 -10.69 10.62
CA THR A 104 1.92 -10.53 10.46
C THR A 104 1.67 -9.38 9.50
N LEU A 105 0.80 -9.59 8.52
CA LEU A 105 0.42 -8.59 7.52
C LEU A 105 -1.01 -8.10 7.77
N ILE A 106 -1.16 -6.80 7.75
CA ILE A 106 -2.45 -6.09 7.83
C ILE A 106 -2.48 -5.12 6.65
N ALA A 107 -3.52 -5.16 5.84
CA ALA A 107 -3.62 -4.26 4.69
C ALA A 107 -5.06 -3.83 4.44
N THR A 108 -5.21 -2.75 3.66
CA THR A 108 -6.52 -2.28 3.22
C THR A 108 -7.19 -3.31 2.31
N GLY A 109 -8.51 -3.51 2.50
CA GLY A 109 -9.32 -4.41 1.67
C GLY A 109 -9.37 -5.84 2.19
N ASP A 110 -9.84 -6.73 1.33
CA ASP A 110 -10.06 -8.13 1.65
C ASP A 110 -8.88 -9.00 1.19
N ASN A 111 -8.40 -9.88 2.08
CA ASN A 111 -7.44 -10.90 1.71
C ASN A 111 -8.18 -12.02 0.95
N THR A 112 -7.85 -12.16 -0.32
CA THR A 112 -8.52 -13.12 -1.23
C THR A 112 -7.73 -14.40 -1.46
N GLU A 113 -6.41 -14.39 -1.20
CA GLU A 113 -5.55 -15.55 -1.40
C GLU A 113 -4.31 -15.47 -0.52
N ILE A 114 -3.91 -16.62 0.04
CA ILE A 114 -2.65 -16.79 0.78
C ILE A 114 -1.90 -17.98 0.17
N THR A 115 -0.66 -17.75 -0.28
CA THR A 115 0.16 -18.78 -0.90
C THR A 115 1.54 -18.87 -0.25
N ASN A 116 1.95 -20.04 0.20
CA ASN A 116 3.33 -20.28 0.62
C ASN A 116 4.25 -20.35 -0.60
N ILE A 117 5.23 -19.46 -0.66
CA ILE A 117 6.22 -19.43 -1.75
C ILE A 117 7.36 -20.42 -1.48
N ASN A 118 7.90 -20.40 -0.28
CA ASN A 118 8.95 -21.32 0.20
C ASN A 118 8.94 -21.33 1.74
N ASP A 119 9.97 -21.89 2.37
CA ASP A 119 10.05 -22.02 3.84
C ASP A 119 10.07 -20.66 4.56
N ASN A 120 10.55 -19.61 3.92
CA ASN A 120 10.77 -18.28 4.51
C ASN A 120 9.76 -17.22 4.09
N LEU A 121 9.07 -17.40 2.93
CA LEU A 121 8.24 -16.38 2.31
C LEU A 121 6.81 -16.83 2.14
N ILE A 122 5.91 -15.89 2.34
CA ILE A 122 4.46 -16.04 2.14
C ILE A 122 3.95 -14.88 1.28
N LYS A 123 3.02 -15.19 0.40
CA LYS A 123 2.39 -14.25 -0.52
C LYS A 123 0.91 -14.10 -0.17
N TYR A 124 0.46 -12.86 -0.10
CA TYR A 124 -0.93 -12.48 0.10
C TYR A 124 -1.45 -11.73 -1.11
N LYS A 125 -2.70 -11.94 -1.44
CA LYS A 125 -3.42 -11.16 -2.44
C LYS A 125 -4.56 -10.41 -1.78
N TYR A 126 -4.61 -9.10 -1.98
CA TYR A 126 -5.63 -8.21 -1.45
C TYR A 126 -6.37 -7.52 -2.59
N THR A 127 -7.68 -7.33 -2.40
CA THR A 127 -8.50 -6.47 -3.26
C THR A 127 -9.19 -5.42 -2.41
N ALA A 128 -9.20 -4.18 -2.90
CA ALA A 128 -9.92 -3.09 -2.26
C ALA A 128 -10.61 -2.24 -3.32
N ASN A 129 -11.90 -2.02 -3.18
CA ASN A 129 -12.70 -1.31 -4.16
C ASN A 129 -13.07 0.08 -3.66
N VAL A 130 -12.86 1.08 -4.52
CA VAL A 130 -13.29 2.48 -4.30
C VAL A 130 -12.72 3.05 -2.99
N VAL A 131 -11.43 2.84 -2.75
CA VAL A 131 -10.71 3.38 -1.59
C VAL A 131 -9.73 4.49 -1.99
N ARG A 132 -9.42 5.39 -1.07
CA ARG A 132 -8.52 6.53 -1.35
C ARG A 132 -7.05 6.15 -1.29
N ASP A 133 -6.70 5.21 -0.41
CA ASP A 133 -5.33 4.78 -0.18
C ASP A 133 -5.30 3.29 0.14
N PHE A 134 -4.19 2.66 -0.17
CA PHE A 134 -3.90 1.29 0.21
C PHE A 134 -2.77 1.28 1.22
N VAL A 135 -3.11 0.99 2.46
CA VAL A 135 -2.18 0.99 3.59
C VAL A 135 -1.72 -0.43 3.89
N ILE A 136 -0.45 -0.58 4.18
CA ILE A 136 0.16 -1.84 4.61
C ILE A 136 0.79 -1.62 5.99
N VAL A 137 0.47 -2.50 6.94
CA VAL A 137 1.18 -2.64 8.21
C VAL A 137 1.73 -4.04 8.29
N ALA A 138 3.00 -4.18 8.63
CA ALA A 138 3.63 -5.48 8.78
C ALA A 138 4.59 -5.46 9.97
N GLY A 139 4.52 -6.48 10.81
CA GLY A 139 5.40 -6.57 11.97
C GLY A 139 5.43 -7.98 12.57
N GLU A 140 6.35 -8.18 13.50
CA GLU A 140 6.53 -9.46 14.19
C GLU A 140 5.83 -9.46 15.55
N ASN A 141 5.49 -10.66 16.02
CA ASN A 141 4.96 -10.89 17.38
C ASN A 141 3.62 -10.20 17.67
N TYR A 142 2.75 -10.08 16.68
CA TYR A 142 1.38 -9.64 16.89
C TYR A 142 0.49 -10.77 17.40
N GLU A 143 -0.39 -10.42 18.34
CA GLU A 143 -1.56 -11.20 18.74
C GLU A 143 -2.82 -10.50 18.23
N ILE A 144 -3.86 -11.27 17.91
CA ILE A 144 -5.09 -10.75 17.31
C ILE A 144 -6.22 -10.94 18.32
N PHE A 145 -6.88 -9.85 18.68
CA PHE A 145 -8.09 -9.86 19.50
C PHE A 145 -9.26 -9.39 18.63
N SER A 146 -10.36 -10.11 18.69
CA SER A 146 -11.51 -9.82 17.84
C SER A 146 -12.77 -9.65 18.68
N LYS A 147 -13.64 -8.73 18.26
CA LYS A 147 -14.96 -8.52 18.80
C LYS A 147 -15.95 -8.30 17.66
N ASP A 148 -17.12 -8.91 17.74
CA ASP A 148 -18.20 -8.67 16.78
C ASP A 148 -19.17 -7.63 17.37
N VAL A 149 -19.43 -6.57 16.60
CA VAL A 149 -20.38 -5.49 16.93
C VAL A 149 -21.29 -5.26 15.72
N ASP A 150 -22.57 -5.44 15.87
CA ASP A 150 -23.58 -5.21 14.80
C ASP A 150 -23.21 -5.87 13.45
N ASN A 151 -22.78 -7.12 13.48
CA ASN A 151 -22.32 -7.90 12.33
C ASN A 151 -20.99 -7.40 11.69
N ILE A 152 -20.29 -6.49 12.35
CA ILE A 152 -18.95 -6.03 11.95
C ILE A 152 -17.94 -6.71 12.86
N LYS A 153 -16.99 -7.42 12.25
CA LYS A 153 -15.86 -7.98 12.98
C LYS A 153 -14.75 -6.95 13.13
N ILE A 154 -14.48 -6.57 14.37
CA ILE A 154 -13.36 -5.66 14.71
C ILE A 154 -12.17 -6.53 15.11
N ASN A 155 -11.06 -6.38 14.42
CA ASN A 155 -9.80 -7.02 14.77
C ASN A 155 -8.81 -5.98 15.28
N CYS A 156 -8.28 -6.22 16.46
CA CYS A 156 -7.20 -5.42 17.05
C CYS A 156 -5.92 -6.25 17.07
N TYR A 157 -4.83 -5.65 16.65
CA TYR A 157 -3.51 -6.27 16.58
C TYR A 157 -2.60 -5.62 17.60
N PHE A 158 -2.04 -6.41 18.51
CA PHE A 158 -1.19 -5.97 19.60
C PHE A 158 0.10 -6.77 19.62
N HIS A 159 1.15 -6.19 20.13
CA HIS A 159 2.34 -6.96 20.43
C HIS A 159 2.08 -7.91 21.60
N LYS A 160 2.71 -9.06 21.55
CA LYS A 160 2.60 -10.10 22.59
C LYS A 160 2.87 -9.51 23.98
N GLY A 161 1.93 -9.75 24.89
CA GLY A 161 1.99 -9.25 26.27
C GLY A 161 1.27 -7.92 26.52
N GLU A 162 0.62 -7.32 25.53
CA GLU A 162 -0.15 -6.06 25.67
C GLU A 162 -1.68 -6.30 25.80
N ILE A 163 -2.08 -7.39 26.42
CA ILE A 163 -3.49 -7.81 26.51
C ILE A 163 -4.40 -6.77 27.18
N GLU A 164 -3.87 -6.02 28.16
CA GLU A 164 -4.65 -4.97 28.84
C GLU A 164 -5.05 -3.86 27.87
N LYS A 165 -4.13 -3.41 27.02
CA LYS A 165 -4.42 -2.42 25.97
C LYS A 165 -5.43 -2.95 24.96
N ALA A 166 -5.35 -4.26 24.64
CA ALA A 166 -6.31 -4.91 23.76
C ALA A 166 -7.74 -4.83 24.30
N ASN A 167 -7.91 -5.14 25.59
CA ASN A 167 -9.20 -5.12 26.25
C ASN A 167 -9.76 -3.68 26.35
N GLU A 168 -8.91 -2.69 26.64
CA GLU A 168 -9.33 -1.28 26.66
C GLU A 168 -9.83 -0.81 25.29
N ALA A 169 -9.15 -1.20 24.21
CA ALA A 169 -9.49 -0.78 22.86
C ALA A 169 -10.79 -1.42 22.33
N LEU A 170 -11.19 -2.58 22.87
CA LEU A 170 -12.41 -3.31 22.45
C LEU A 170 -13.63 -3.05 23.33
N ASN A 171 -13.49 -2.31 24.42
CA ASN A 171 -14.59 -1.89 25.30
C ASN A 171 -15.18 -0.57 24.86
#